data_dc1772c0d0cbe92255134615793773a6
#
_entry.id   dc1772c0d0cbe92255134615793773a6
#
_cell.length_a   1.000
_cell.length_b   1.000
_cell.length_c   1.000
_cell.angle_alpha   90.00
_cell.angle_beta   90.00
_cell.angle_gamma   90.00
#
_symmetry.space_group_name_H-M   'P 1'
#
loop_
_entity.id
_entity.type
_entity.pdbx_description
1 polymer ?
#
loop_
_entity_poly.entity_id
_entity_poly.type
_entity_poly.pdbx_seq_one_letter_code
_entity_poly.pdbx_strand_id
1 'polypeptide(L)'
;MDLFHAREHLHDLARKLEFMLLDQKDEWLAARLEDLDFGYIDGICKAARIFPLEGMKKGELDTALGYFENNAPRMRYHWFRQRGLFVGSGVVEASCKTIVGQRLKQSGMHWTLSGADAIIALRCREASSTWEAICNTPHTQTRTA
;
A
#
# COMPACT_ATOMS: atom_id res chain seq x y z
N MET A 1 3.99 -1.09 1.50
CA MET A 1 2.78 -1.88 1.83
C MET A 1 1.75 -0.92 2.41
N ASP A 2 0.52 -0.96 1.91
CA ASP A 2 -0.57 -0.12 2.38
C ASP A 2 -1.07 -0.57 3.75
N LEU A 3 -1.22 0.38 4.70
CA LEU A 3 -1.67 0.07 6.06
C LEU A 3 -3.11 -0.44 6.09
N PHE A 4 -4.00 0.10 5.24
CA PHE A 4 -5.41 -0.31 5.23
C PHE A 4 -5.54 -1.75 4.76
N HIS A 5 -4.81 -2.16 3.72
CA HIS A 5 -4.76 -3.57 3.30
C HIS A 5 -4.14 -4.48 4.36
N ALA A 6 -3.09 -4.03 5.06
CA ALA A 6 -2.53 -4.81 6.15
C ALA A 6 -3.53 -5.00 7.31
N ARG A 7 -4.34 -3.98 7.61
CA ARG A 7 -5.44 -4.08 8.59
C ARG A 7 -6.53 -5.05 8.13
N GLU A 8 -6.93 -5.02 6.85
CA GLU A 8 -7.88 -5.99 6.28
C GLU A 8 -7.39 -7.42 6.46
N HIS A 9 -6.13 -7.70 6.13
CA HIS A 9 -5.52 -9.02 6.36
C HIS A 9 -5.51 -9.42 7.83
N LEU A 10 -5.33 -8.46 8.76
CA LEU A 10 -5.38 -8.72 10.19
C LEU A 10 -6.81 -9.05 10.67
N HIS A 11 -7.82 -8.35 10.14
CA HIS A 11 -9.22 -8.71 10.39
C HIS A 11 -9.56 -10.10 9.87
N ASP A 12 -9.04 -10.46 8.69
CA ASP A 12 -9.23 -11.81 8.12
C ASP A 12 -8.53 -12.88 8.97
N LEU A 13 -7.35 -12.59 9.50
CA LEU A 13 -6.64 -13.47 10.44
C LEU A 13 -7.45 -13.68 11.71
N ALA A 14 -7.98 -12.60 12.32
CA ALA A 14 -8.84 -12.70 13.51
C ALA A 14 -10.11 -13.52 13.24
N ARG A 15 -10.71 -13.40 12.05
CA ARG A 15 -11.86 -14.18 11.62
C ARG A 15 -11.53 -15.67 11.52
N LYS A 16 -10.36 -16.02 10.99
CA LYS A 16 -9.88 -17.41 10.93
C LYS A 16 -9.66 -18.03 12.32
N LEU A 17 -9.32 -17.21 13.31
CA LEU A 17 -9.09 -17.61 14.70
C LEU A 17 -10.34 -17.47 15.59
N GLU A 18 -11.47 -17.00 15.07
CA GLU A 18 -12.67 -16.66 15.85
C GLU A 18 -13.15 -17.79 16.76
N PHE A 19 -13.13 -19.05 16.26
CA PHE A 19 -13.53 -20.21 17.02
C PHE A 19 -12.59 -20.56 18.19
N MET A 20 -11.37 -20.02 18.23
CA MET A 20 -10.42 -20.16 19.33
C MET A 20 -10.43 -18.93 20.24
N LEU A 21 -10.69 -17.75 19.70
CA LEU A 21 -10.72 -16.48 20.43
C LEU A 21 -12.04 -16.28 21.20
N LEU A 22 -13.13 -16.85 20.71
CA LEU A 22 -14.48 -16.71 21.30
C LEU A 22 -14.80 -15.23 21.59
N ASP A 23 -15.18 -14.94 22.83
CA ASP A 23 -15.53 -13.58 23.27
C ASP A 23 -14.34 -12.60 23.35
N GLN A 24 -13.11 -13.11 23.26
CA GLN A 24 -11.88 -12.28 23.30
C GLN A 24 -11.40 -11.79 21.92
N LYS A 25 -12.16 -12.06 20.85
CA LYS A 25 -11.76 -11.69 19.48
C LYS A 25 -11.49 -10.20 19.30
N ASP A 26 -12.37 -9.35 19.81
CA ASP A 26 -12.26 -7.91 19.64
C ASP A 26 -11.07 -7.34 20.43
N GLU A 27 -10.83 -7.83 21.64
CA GLU A 27 -9.68 -7.44 22.45
C GLU A 27 -8.37 -7.91 21.82
N TRP A 28 -8.32 -9.16 21.34
CA TRP A 28 -7.17 -9.70 20.62
C TRP A 28 -6.86 -8.89 19.36
N LEU A 29 -7.91 -8.59 18.57
CA LEU A 29 -7.77 -7.81 17.35
C LEU A 29 -7.28 -6.38 17.63
N ALA A 30 -7.82 -5.72 18.64
CA ALA A 30 -7.41 -4.38 19.03
C ALA A 30 -5.91 -4.34 19.39
N ALA A 31 -5.44 -5.29 20.19
CA ALA A 31 -4.03 -5.41 20.55
C ALA A 31 -3.15 -5.66 19.30
N ARG A 32 -3.59 -6.48 18.37
CA ARG A 32 -2.81 -6.76 17.15
C ARG A 32 -2.83 -5.61 16.16
N LEU A 33 -3.89 -4.80 16.11
CA LEU A 33 -3.92 -3.55 15.32
C LEU A 33 -2.89 -2.54 15.85
N GLU A 34 -2.73 -2.47 17.16
CA GLU A 34 -1.69 -1.64 17.78
C GLU A 34 -0.28 -2.16 17.43
N ASP A 35 -0.03 -3.46 17.54
CA ASP A 35 1.22 -4.07 17.10
C ASP A 35 1.54 -3.77 15.63
N LEU A 36 0.53 -3.84 14.77
CA LEU A 36 0.67 -3.51 13.34
C LEU A 36 1.06 -2.03 13.13
N ASP A 37 0.39 -1.11 13.83
CA ASP A 37 0.66 0.32 13.73
C ASP A 37 2.09 0.68 14.17
N PHE A 38 2.63 -0.03 15.16
CA PHE A 38 4.03 0.10 15.59
C PHE A 38 5.02 -0.70 14.73
N GLY A 39 4.53 -1.65 13.92
CA GLY A 39 5.35 -2.51 13.08
C GLY A 39 5.92 -3.75 13.81
N TYR A 40 5.28 -4.16 14.91
CA TYR A 40 5.65 -5.35 15.69
C TYR A 40 5.08 -6.63 15.05
N ILE A 41 5.47 -6.91 13.81
CA ILE A 41 4.94 -8.03 13.02
C ILE A 41 5.21 -9.38 13.68
N ASP A 42 6.38 -9.56 14.28
CA ASP A 42 6.72 -10.78 15.03
C ASP A 42 5.75 -11.02 16.20
N GLY A 43 5.27 -9.95 16.84
CA GLY A 43 4.27 -10.04 17.91
C GLY A 43 2.95 -10.61 17.41
N ILE A 44 2.48 -10.13 16.26
CA ILE A 44 1.26 -10.62 15.60
C ILE A 44 1.40 -12.10 15.26
N CYS A 45 2.51 -12.50 14.64
CA CYS A 45 2.74 -13.88 14.24
C CYS A 45 2.85 -14.83 15.45
N LYS A 46 3.55 -14.42 16.51
CA LYS A 46 3.65 -15.19 17.75
C LYS A 46 2.29 -15.35 18.43
N ALA A 47 1.53 -14.27 18.55
CA ALA A 47 0.20 -14.29 19.16
C ALA A 47 -0.79 -15.20 18.43
N ALA A 48 -0.70 -15.27 17.11
CA ALA A 48 -1.54 -16.16 16.31
C ALA A 48 -1.09 -17.64 16.39
N ARG A 49 0.21 -17.90 16.50
CA ARG A 49 0.75 -19.27 16.62
C ARG A 49 0.55 -19.94 17.97
N ILE A 50 0.10 -19.20 18.99
CA ILE A 50 -0.25 -19.79 20.30
C ILE A 50 -1.42 -20.78 20.15
N PHE A 51 -2.31 -20.56 19.19
CA PHE A 51 -3.49 -21.39 19.00
C PHE A 51 -3.11 -22.72 18.32
N PRO A 52 -3.42 -23.88 18.96
CA PRO A 52 -3.07 -25.20 18.43
C PRO A 52 -4.03 -25.59 17.28
N LEU A 53 -3.68 -25.19 16.07
CA LEU A 53 -4.42 -25.57 14.86
C LEU A 53 -3.75 -26.72 14.15
N GLU A 54 -4.56 -27.60 13.55
CA GLU A 54 -4.09 -28.76 12.81
C GLU A 54 -4.72 -28.83 11.40
N GLY A 55 -4.09 -29.62 10.52
CA GLY A 55 -4.59 -29.92 9.19
C GLY A 55 -4.77 -28.68 8.33
N MET A 56 -5.91 -28.60 7.62
CA MET A 56 -6.21 -27.52 6.68
C MET A 56 -6.23 -26.13 7.34
N LYS A 57 -6.76 -26.01 8.56
CA LYS A 57 -6.81 -24.75 9.30
C LYS A 57 -5.42 -24.22 9.63
N LYS A 58 -4.47 -25.10 9.93
CA LYS A 58 -3.06 -24.72 10.12
C LYS A 58 -2.46 -24.17 8.84
N GLY A 59 -2.70 -24.80 7.70
CA GLY A 59 -2.24 -24.32 6.39
C GLY A 59 -2.81 -22.94 6.02
N GLU A 60 -4.08 -22.68 6.35
CA GLU A 60 -4.69 -21.36 6.16
C GLU A 60 -4.11 -20.31 7.08
N LEU A 61 -3.80 -20.66 8.33
CA LEU A 61 -3.10 -19.79 9.26
C LEU A 61 -1.69 -19.47 8.77
N ASP A 62 -0.92 -20.49 8.39
CA ASP A 62 0.46 -20.31 7.90
C ASP A 62 0.49 -19.43 6.64
N THR A 63 -0.48 -19.58 5.74
CA THR A 63 -0.63 -18.72 4.55
C THR A 63 -0.89 -17.27 4.95
N ALA A 64 -1.81 -17.04 5.90
CA ALA A 64 -2.13 -15.70 6.38
C ALA A 64 -0.94 -15.05 7.10
N LEU A 65 -0.20 -15.82 7.92
CA LEU A 65 1.01 -15.32 8.61
C LEU A 65 2.15 -15.05 7.63
N GLY A 66 2.30 -15.87 6.57
CA GLY A 66 3.27 -15.65 5.50
C GLY A 66 3.12 -14.29 4.84
N TYR A 67 1.89 -13.75 4.73
CA TYR A 67 1.68 -12.39 4.24
C TYR A 67 2.39 -11.35 5.12
N PHE A 68 2.24 -11.45 6.44
CA PHE A 68 2.87 -10.53 7.39
C PHE A 68 4.39 -10.69 7.41
N GLU A 69 4.88 -11.93 7.50
CA GLU A 69 6.31 -12.24 7.57
C GLU A 69 7.06 -11.76 6.31
N ASN A 70 6.52 -12.03 5.13
CA ASN A 70 7.14 -11.64 3.86
C ASN A 70 7.14 -10.12 3.65
N ASN A 71 6.21 -9.39 4.28
CA ASN A 71 6.08 -7.95 4.13
C ASN A 71 6.55 -7.16 5.36
N ALA A 72 7.03 -7.80 6.42
CA ALA A 72 7.46 -7.16 7.65
C ALA A 72 8.41 -5.96 7.45
N PRO A 73 9.41 -6.00 6.55
CA PRO A 73 10.28 -4.84 6.29
C PRO A 73 9.53 -3.62 5.73
N ARG A 74 8.37 -3.84 5.10
CA ARG A 74 7.52 -2.81 4.48
C ARG A 74 6.39 -2.33 5.39
N MET A 75 6.24 -2.91 6.59
CA MET A 75 5.18 -2.62 7.55
C MET A 75 5.65 -1.82 8.76
N ARG A 76 6.71 -1.03 8.62
CA ARG A 76 7.24 -0.14 9.66
C ARG A 76 6.49 1.18 9.70
N TYR A 77 5.18 1.14 9.90
CA TYR A 77 4.28 2.29 9.74
C TYR A 77 4.59 3.44 10.71
N HIS A 78 4.89 3.15 11.97
CA HIS A 78 5.32 4.14 12.94
C HIS A 78 6.57 4.90 12.46
N TRP A 79 7.58 4.19 12.00
CA TRP A 79 8.80 4.76 11.46
C TRP A 79 8.56 5.61 10.20
N PHE A 80 7.65 5.17 9.30
CA PHE A 80 7.26 5.94 8.11
C PHE A 80 6.54 7.23 8.49
N ARG A 81 5.59 7.17 9.44
CA ARG A 81 4.85 8.33 9.93
C ARG A 81 5.77 9.37 10.59
N GLN A 82 6.74 8.93 11.40
CA GLN A 82 7.73 9.84 12.01
C GLN A 82 8.56 10.61 10.99
N ARG A 83 8.70 10.10 9.76
CA ARG A 83 9.40 10.74 8.64
C ARG A 83 8.48 11.48 7.69
N GLY A 84 7.21 11.66 8.04
CA GLY A 84 6.23 12.33 7.19
C GLY A 84 5.86 11.55 5.92
N LEU A 85 6.18 10.24 5.87
CA LEU A 85 5.85 9.40 4.72
C LEU A 85 4.41 8.88 4.83
N PHE A 86 3.73 8.81 3.69
CA PHE A 86 2.39 8.27 3.62
C PHE A 86 2.41 6.74 3.81
N VAL A 87 1.46 6.24 4.60
CA VAL A 87 1.33 4.81 4.91
C VAL A 87 0.11 4.15 4.24
N GLY A 88 -0.68 4.93 3.52
CA GLY A 88 -1.85 4.46 2.76
C GLY A 88 -1.75 4.81 1.27
N SER A 89 -2.51 4.09 0.43
CA SER A 89 -2.57 4.28 -1.02
C SER A 89 -3.37 5.51 -1.46
N GLY A 90 -4.07 6.18 -0.55
CA GLY A 90 -4.99 7.27 -0.88
C GLY A 90 -4.38 8.39 -1.73
N VAL A 91 -3.11 8.75 -1.49
CA VAL A 91 -2.39 9.76 -2.31
C VAL A 91 -2.15 9.24 -3.73
N VAL A 92 -1.76 7.97 -3.87
CA VAL A 92 -1.55 7.34 -5.19
C VAL A 92 -2.87 7.23 -5.94
N GLU A 93 -3.94 6.81 -5.27
CA GLU A 93 -5.29 6.71 -5.86
C GLU A 93 -5.82 8.07 -6.29
N ALA A 94 -5.67 9.10 -5.45
CA ALA A 94 -6.04 10.46 -5.80
C ALA A 94 -5.24 10.96 -7.01
N SER A 95 -3.93 10.69 -7.04
CA SER A 95 -3.07 11.04 -8.18
C SER A 95 -3.46 10.29 -9.45
N CYS A 96 -3.80 9.01 -9.36
CA CYS A 96 -4.32 8.26 -10.50
C CYS A 96 -5.64 8.84 -11.03
N LYS A 97 -6.54 9.29 -10.17
CA LYS A 97 -7.79 9.94 -10.58
C LYS A 97 -7.53 11.29 -11.23
N THR A 98 -6.72 12.13 -10.61
CA THR A 98 -6.49 13.51 -11.07
C THR A 98 -5.53 13.57 -12.25
N ILE A 99 -4.38 12.92 -12.20
CA ILE A 99 -3.35 13.02 -13.24
C ILE A 99 -3.72 12.18 -14.47
N VAL A 100 -4.11 10.92 -14.26
CA VAL A 100 -4.40 9.99 -15.35
C VAL A 100 -5.87 10.05 -15.75
N GLY A 101 -6.78 9.83 -14.81
CA GLY A 101 -8.22 9.66 -15.08
C GLY A 101 -8.85 10.88 -15.74
N GLN A 102 -8.61 12.07 -15.21
CA GLN A 102 -9.19 13.31 -15.72
C GLN A 102 -8.70 13.70 -17.12
N ARG A 103 -7.62 13.12 -17.61
CA ARG A 103 -7.11 13.45 -18.95
C ARG A 103 -7.17 12.29 -19.92
N LEU A 104 -6.84 11.08 -19.50
CA LEU A 104 -6.72 9.95 -20.43
C LEU A 104 -7.98 9.09 -20.53
N LYS A 105 -8.88 9.17 -19.55
CA LYS A 105 -10.10 8.36 -19.50
C LYS A 105 -11.37 9.14 -19.87
N GLN A 106 -11.26 10.24 -20.59
CA GLN A 106 -12.43 10.98 -21.06
C GLN A 106 -13.01 10.32 -22.32
N SER A 107 -14.33 10.37 -22.45
CA SER A 107 -15.04 9.84 -23.61
C SER A 107 -14.54 10.47 -24.91
N GLY A 108 -14.36 9.66 -25.94
CA GLY A 108 -13.91 10.10 -27.27
C GLY A 108 -12.41 10.39 -27.40
N MET A 109 -11.62 10.23 -26.35
CA MET A 109 -10.17 10.42 -26.45
C MET A 109 -9.46 9.12 -26.82
N HIS A 110 -8.62 9.22 -27.85
CA HIS A 110 -7.72 8.16 -28.30
C HIS A 110 -6.27 8.63 -28.13
N TRP A 111 -5.46 7.84 -27.47
CA TRP A 111 -4.07 8.17 -27.19
C TRP A 111 -3.14 7.12 -27.79
N THR A 112 -2.04 7.58 -28.40
CA THR A 112 -0.88 6.72 -28.61
C THR A 112 -0.16 6.54 -27.27
N LEU A 113 0.58 5.46 -27.11
CA LEU A 113 1.32 5.20 -25.87
C LEU A 113 2.28 6.37 -25.56
N SER A 114 3.06 6.82 -26.56
CA SER A 114 3.99 7.94 -26.41
C SER A 114 3.28 9.28 -26.09
N GLY A 115 2.11 9.52 -26.66
CA GLY A 115 1.31 10.70 -26.37
C GLY A 115 0.75 10.69 -24.94
N ALA A 116 0.28 9.53 -24.49
CA ALA A 116 -0.19 9.34 -23.11
C ALA A 116 0.95 9.56 -22.10
N ASP A 117 2.11 8.98 -22.33
CA ASP A 117 3.29 9.14 -21.48
C ASP A 117 3.75 10.59 -21.39
N ALA A 118 3.80 11.29 -22.51
CA ALA A 118 4.19 12.70 -22.56
C ALA A 118 3.22 13.59 -21.75
N ILE A 119 1.90 13.41 -21.91
CA ILE A 119 0.91 14.21 -21.18
C ILE A 119 0.89 13.89 -19.68
N ILE A 120 1.08 12.62 -19.30
CA ILE A 120 1.20 12.22 -17.88
C ILE A 120 2.44 12.89 -17.27
N ALA A 121 3.58 12.84 -17.96
CA ALA A 121 4.82 13.48 -17.47
C ALA A 121 4.62 14.98 -17.22
N LEU A 122 3.97 15.70 -18.15
CA LEU A 122 3.67 17.12 -17.99
C LEU A 122 2.74 17.38 -16.78
N ARG A 123 1.68 16.59 -16.62
CA ARG A 123 0.74 16.73 -15.51
C ARG A 123 1.37 16.40 -14.16
N CYS A 124 2.28 15.41 -14.09
CA CYS A 124 3.05 15.15 -12.90
C CYS A 124 3.94 16.33 -12.51
N ARG A 125 4.57 16.98 -13.48
CA ARG A 125 5.40 18.18 -13.27
C ARG A 125 4.60 19.36 -12.76
N GLU A 126 3.42 19.60 -13.36
CA GLU A 126 2.49 20.62 -12.90
C GLU A 126 2.06 20.37 -11.46
N ALA A 127 1.58 19.17 -11.15
CA ALA A 127 1.14 18.79 -9.81
C ALA A 127 2.26 18.84 -8.75
N SER A 128 3.51 18.68 -9.16
CA SER A 128 4.70 18.76 -8.29
C SER A 128 5.29 20.16 -8.20
N SER A 129 4.67 21.18 -8.81
CA SER A 129 5.18 22.56 -8.89
C SER A 129 6.62 22.66 -9.45
N THR A 130 6.98 21.72 -10.33
CA THR A 130 8.31 21.66 -10.97
C THR A 130 8.29 22.13 -12.42
N TRP A 131 7.23 22.81 -12.83
CA TRP A 131 7.03 23.29 -14.21
C TRP A 131 8.14 24.23 -14.69
N GLU A 132 8.51 25.19 -13.84
CA GLU A 132 9.56 26.17 -14.16
C GLU A 132 10.94 25.53 -14.42
N ALA A 133 11.24 24.43 -13.76
CA ALA A 133 12.47 23.68 -13.97
C ALA A 133 12.58 23.13 -15.40
N ILE A 134 11.47 22.82 -16.07
CA ILE A 134 11.45 22.37 -17.48
C ILE A 134 11.67 23.55 -18.40
N CYS A 135 10.96 24.66 -18.17
CA CYS A 135 11.05 25.84 -19.04
C CYS A 135 12.45 26.46 -19.04
N ASN A 136 13.18 26.32 -17.92
CA ASN A 136 14.52 26.84 -17.75
C ASN A 136 15.64 25.86 -18.14
N THR A 137 15.30 24.59 -18.51
CA THR A 137 16.31 23.63 -18.96
C THR A 137 16.63 23.90 -20.45
N PRO A 138 17.88 24.23 -20.82
CA PRO A 138 18.23 24.47 -22.22
C PRO A 138 17.95 23.18 -23.06
N HIS A 139 17.15 23.31 -24.08
CA HIS A 139 16.92 22.24 -25.05
C HIS A 139 18.24 21.98 -25.81
N THR A 140 18.92 20.92 -25.44
CA THR A 140 20.01 20.40 -26.29
C THR A 140 19.35 19.74 -27.49
N GLN A 141 19.25 20.47 -28.59
CA GLN A 141 18.86 19.87 -29.88
C GLN A 141 19.95 18.90 -30.31
N THR A 142 19.74 17.60 -30.09
CA THR A 142 20.49 16.58 -30.83
C THR A 142 20.03 16.63 -32.28
N ARG A 143 20.74 17.42 -33.09
CA ARG A 143 20.67 17.27 -34.54
C ARG A 143 21.30 15.91 -34.87
N THR A 144 20.48 14.93 -35.14
CA THR A 144 20.88 13.72 -35.88
C THR A 144 21.14 14.17 -37.34
N ALA A 145 22.38 14.07 -37.76
CA ALA A 145 22.81 14.19 -39.16
C ALA A 145 22.39 12.92 -39.91
#